data_62dcfc3e7c29a49ddacab8c8e102eff7
#
_entry.id   62dcfc3e7c29a49ddacab8c8e102eff7
#
_cell.length_a   1.000
_cell.length_b   1.000
_cell.length_c   1.000
_cell.angle_alpha   90.00
_cell.angle_beta   90.00
_cell.angle_gamma   90.00
#
_symmetry.space_group_name_H-M   'P 1'
#
loop_
_entity.id
_entity.type
_entity.pdbx_description
1 polymer ?
#
loop_
_entity_poly.entity_id
_entity_poly.type
_entity_poly.pdbx_seq_one_letter_code
_entity_poly.pdbx_strand_id
1 'polypeptide(L)'
;TIISGQKEVITEKKLGGQIANFKYGSKNIKTFKSNDFMNECGVSINKFISFYKFKPDSIYVIHDDLDLQLGKVKIKFSGSSGGHNGLKSIDSMIGKDYFRIRIGINHPGSKELVNKHVLSNFKKQELITVNEICERISTNLSMLMHRDKSKFLNKVKQ
;
A
#
# COMPACT_ATOMS: atom_id res chain seq x y z
N THR A 1 -2.74 -12.32 -1.83
CA THR A 1 -2.66 -12.10 -0.37
C THR A 1 -3.88 -12.69 0.27
N ILE A 2 -3.73 -13.71 1.12
CA ILE A 2 -4.83 -14.42 1.77
C ILE A 2 -5.06 -13.79 3.14
N ILE A 3 -6.18 -13.07 3.29
CA ILE A 3 -6.71 -12.71 4.60
C ILE A 3 -7.78 -13.75 4.93
N SER A 4 -7.66 -14.42 6.06
CA SER A 4 -8.64 -15.39 6.55
C SER A 4 -9.98 -14.70 6.81
N GLY A 5 -11.01 -15.10 6.06
CA GLY A 5 -12.36 -14.57 6.14
C GLY A 5 -12.88 -14.24 4.75
N GLN A 6 -14.05 -14.73 4.40
CA GLN A 6 -14.71 -14.70 3.08
C GLN A 6 -14.24 -13.58 2.15
N LYS A 7 -13.59 -13.99 1.04
CA LYS A 7 -13.04 -13.13 0.01
C LYS A 7 -13.91 -13.19 -1.23
N GLU A 8 -14.38 -12.04 -1.63
CA GLU A 8 -14.74 -11.83 -3.02
C GLU A 8 -13.78 -10.76 -3.57
N VAL A 9 -12.84 -11.15 -4.43
CA VAL A 9 -12.04 -10.20 -5.20
C VAL A 9 -12.79 -9.95 -6.49
N ILE A 10 -13.32 -8.76 -6.64
CA ILE A 10 -14.08 -8.35 -7.82
C ILE A 10 -13.19 -7.43 -8.66
N THR A 11 -13.09 -7.72 -9.96
CA THR A 11 -12.46 -6.81 -10.91
C THR A 11 -13.49 -5.80 -11.39
N GLU A 12 -13.37 -4.55 -10.95
CA GLU A 12 -14.23 -3.46 -11.35
C GLU A 12 -13.62 -2.67 -12.52
N LYS A 13 -14.00 -3.08 -13.73
CA LYS A 13 -13.51 -2.43 -14.98
C LYS A 13 -13.78 -0.93 -14.99
N LYS A 14 -14.95 -0.47 -14.49
CA LYS A 14 -15.31 0.95 -14.44
C LYS A 14 -14.39 1.79 -13.55
N LEU A 15 -13.83 1.18 -12.50
CA LEU A 15 -12.92 1.85 -11.58
C LEU A 15 -11.44 1.64 -11.93
N GLY A 16 -11.14 0.82 -12.93
CA GLY A 16 -9.78 0.59 -13.40
C GLY A 16 -8.91 -0.24 -12.44
N GLY A 17 -9.52 -1.16 -11.66
CA GLY A 17 -8.74 -1.94 -10.71
C GLY A 17 -9.49 -3.13 -10.11
N GLN A 18 -8.81 -3.80 -9.19
CA GLN A 18 -9.32 -4.93 -8.43
C GLN A 18 -9.72 -4.48 -7.03
N ILE A 19 -10.91 -4.87 -6.58
CA ILE A 19 -11.44 -4.54 -5.27
C ILE A 19 -11.62 -5.83 -4.46
N ALA A 20 -11.19 -5.81 -3.20
CA ALA A 20 -11.61 -6.81 -2.24
C ALA A 20 -12.28 -6.15 -1.03
N ASN A 21 -13.36 -6.76 -0.55
CA ASN A 21 -14.12 -6.28 0.59
C ASN A 21 -13.91 -7.22 1.77
N PHE A 22 -13.69 -6.64 2.94
CA PHE A 22 -13.53 -7.38 4.20
C PHE A 22 -14.44 -6.80 5.25
N LYS A 23 -15.11 -7.66 6.02
CA LYS A 23 -15.84 -7.27 7.22
C LYS A 23 -14.98 -7.54 8.45
N TYR A 24 -14.90 -6.56 9.33
CA TYR A 24 -14.30 -6.70 10.65
C TYR A 24 -15.22 -6.08 11.70
N GLY A 25 -15.94 -6.93 12.43
CA GLY A 25 -17.05 -6.48 13.26
C GLY A 25 -18.10 -5.74 12.44
N SER A 26 -18.48 -4.56 12.88
CA SER A 26 -19.44 -3.67 12.16
C SER A 26 -18.80 -2.84 11.04
N LYS A 27 -17.48 -2.91 10.86
CA LYS A 27 -16.75 -2.08 9.90
C LYS A 27 -16.44 -2.85 8.61
N ASN A 28 -16.47 -2.12 7.49
CA ASN A 28 -16.08 -2.64 6.17
C ASN A 28 -14.73 -2.04 5.76
N ILE A 29 -13.78 -2.89 5.38
CA ILE A 29 -12.52 -2.49 4.77
C ILE A 29 -12.61 -2.79 3.27
N LYS A 30 -12.19 -1.84 2.45
CA LYS A 30 -12.02 -2.07 1.02
C LYS A 30 -10.53 -1.93 0.69
N THR A 31 -10.00 -2.91 -0.04
CA THR A 31 -8.69 -2.79 -0.66
C THR A 31 -8.88 -2.58 -2.15
N PHE A 32 -8.03 -1.76 -2.74
CA PHE A 32 -8.02 -1.46 -4.15
C PHE A 32 -6.60 -1.63 -4.71
N LYS A 33 -6.49 -2.33 -5.82
CA LYS A 33 -5.27 -2.44 -6.60
C LYS A 33 -5.54 -1.92 -8.00
N SER A 34 -4.89 -0.80 -8.37
CA SER A 34 -4.95 -0.25 -9.72
C SER A 34 -4.41 -1.25 -10.74
N ASN A 35 -5.02 -1.28 -11.94
CA ASN A 35 -4.53 -1.98 -13.11
C ASN A 35 -3.72 -1.06 -14.03
N ASP A 36 -3.68 0.25 -13.72
CA ASP A 36 -2.91 1.22 -14.49
C ASP A 36 -1.41 1.07 -14.26
N PHE A 37 -0.61 1.66 -15.13
CA PHE A 37 0.82 1.80 -14.89
C PHE A 37 1.09 2.61 -13.61
N MET A 38 2.22 2.33 -12.97
CA MET A 38 2.57 2.94 -11.68
C MET A 38 2.50 4.49 -11.71
N ASN A 39 2.95 5.11 -12.78
CA ASN A 39 2.93 6.56 -12.96
C ASN A 39 1.54 7.15 -13.28
N GLU A 40 0.53 6.32 -13.50
CA GLU A 40 -0.85 6.71 -13.82
C GLU A 40 -1.87 6.20 -12.83
N CYS A 41 -1.46 5.40 -11.84
CA CYS A 41 -2.34 4.73 -10.88
C CYS A 41 -3.23 5.68 -10.06
N GLY A 42 -2.84 6.95 -9.92
CA GLY A 42 -3.64 7.97 -9.24
C GLY A 42 -5.00 8.20 -9.87
N VAL A 43 -5.15 8.00 -11.18
CA VAL A 43 -6.43 8.19 -11.91
C VAL A 43 -7.49 7.20 -11.42
N SER A 44 -7.18 5.90 -11.43
CA SER A 44 -8.11 4.87 -10.96
C SER A 44 -8.33 4.92 -9.46
N ILE A 45 -7.28 5.25 -8.69
CA ILE A 45 -7.37 5.45 -7.25
C ILE A 45 -8.33 6.61 -6.91
N ASN A 46 -8.23 7.74 -7.63
CA ASN A 46 -9.15 8.86 -7.44
C ASN A 46 -10.60 8.47 -7.79
N LYS A 47 -10.82 7.74 -8.89
CA LYS A 47 -12.15 7.21 -9.24
C LYS A 47 -12.71 6.33 -8.12
N PHE A 48 -11.90 5.43 -7.58
CA PHE A 48 -12.28 4.53 -6.48
C PHE A 48 -12.65 5.31 -5.21
N ILE A 49 -11.80 6.26 -4.80
CA ILE A 49 -12.01 7.08 -3.61
C ILE A 49 -13.27 7.93 -3.74
N SER A 50 -13.47 8.57 -4.89
CA SER A 50 -14.63 9.41 -5.18
C SER A 50 -15.93 8.61 -5.23
N PHE A 51 -15.90 7.43 -5.85
CA PHE A 51 -17.07 6.54 -5.95
C PHE A 51 -17.58 6.10 -4.59
N TYR A 52 -16.67 5.71 -3.68
CA TYR A 52 -17.04 5.30 -2.33
C TYR A 52 -17.08 6.45 -1.31
N LYS A 53 -16.78 7.69 -1.74
CA LYS A 53 -16.76 8.90 -0.91
C LYS A 53 -15.87 8.76 0.33
N PHE A 54 -14.70 8.14 0.17
CA PHE A 54 -13.73 8.00 1.26
C PHE A 54 -13.11 9.35 1.63
N LYS A 55 -12.93 9.56 2.94
CA LYS A 55 -12.18 10.72 3.45
C LYS A 55 -10.68 10.46 3.40
N PRO A 56 -9.84 11.48 3.17
CA PRO A 56 -8.39 11.31 3.09
C PRO A 56 -7.78 10.63 4.32
N ASP A 57 -8.26 10.96 5.52
CA ASP A 57 -7.80 10.40 6.79
C ASP A 57 -8.16 8.92 7.02
N SER A 58 -8.98 8.34 6.13
CA SER A 58 -9.33 6.92 6.11
C SER A 58 -8.54 6.11 5.08
N ILE A 59 -7.69 6.77 4.28
CA ILE A 59 -6.94 6.14 3.19
C ILE A 59 -5.56 5.74 3.67
N TYR A 60 -5.18 4.48 3.39
CA TYR A 60 -3.85 3.94 3.61
C TYR A 60 -3.29 3.43 2.29
N VAL A 61 -2.21 4.06 1.80
CA VAL A 61 -1.49 3.61 0.60
C VAL A 61 -0.31 2.75 1.05
N ILE A 62 -0.26 1.52 0.59
CA ILE A 62 0.85 0.59 0.83
C ILE A 62 1.78 0.68 -0.37
N HIS A 63 3.05 0.98 -0.13
CA HIS A 63 4.04 1.15 -1.21
C HIS A 63 5.44 0.72 -0.77
N ASP A 64 6.30 0.45 -1.73
CA ASP A 64 7.72 0.22 -1.55
C ASP A 64 8.48 1.51 -1.19
N ASP A 65 9.61 1.36 -0.51
CA ASP A 65 10.41 2.49 -0.07
C ASP A 65 11.91 2.16 -0.07
N LEU A 66 12.67 2.92 -0.85
CA LEU A 66 14.12 2.76 -1.00
C LEU A 66 14.91 3.19 0.24
N ASP A 67 14.37 4.12 1.04
CA ASP A 67 15.06 4.66 2.22
C ASP A 67 14.94 3.77 3.46
N LEU A 68 14.27 2.63 3.32
CA LEU A 68 14.09 1.65 4.38
C LEU A 68 14.78 0.33 4.01
N GLN A 69 15.41 -0.28 5.01
CA GLN A 69 15.94 -1.64 4.88
C GLN A 69 14.82 -2.63 4.49
N LEU A 70 15.18 -3.67 3.74
CA LEU A 70 14.24 -4.71 3.32
C LEU A 70 13.42 -5.25 4.49
N GLY A 71 12.12 -5.29 4.29
CA GLY A 71 11.17 -5.78 5.29
C GLY A 71 10.85 -4.80 6.43
N LYS A 72 11.52 -3.66 6.52
CA LYS A 72 11.18 -2.65 7.53
C LYS A 72 9.91 -1.91 7.17
N VAL A 73 8.97 -1.81 8.11
CA VAL A 73 7.68 -1.14 7.91
C VAL A 73 7.59 0.13 8.74
N LYS A 74 7.15 1.22 8.12
CA LYS A 74 6.81 2.47 8.79
C LYS A 74 5.45 3.00 8.32
N ILE A 75 4.76 3.71 9.20
CA ILE A 75 3.56 4.48 8.85
C ILE A 75 3.89 5.96 8.94
N LYS A 76 3.43 6.73 7.94
CA LYS A 76 3.53 8.18 7.91
C LYS A 76 2.21 8.76 7.40
N PHE A 77 1.78 9.87 7.97
CA PHE A 77 0.70 10.69 7.41
C PHE A 77 1.32 11.80 6.55
N SER A 78 0.81 11.98 5.33
CA SER A 78 1.28 13.00 4.38
C SER A 78 2.77 12.90 4.03
N GLY A 79 3.32 13.89 3.37
CA GLY A 79 4.74 14.05 3.03
C GLY A 79 5.03 14.00 1.53
N SER A 80 6.32 14.09 1.18
CA SER A 80 6.78 14.03 -0.21
C SER A 80 6.71 12.61 -0.76
N SER A 81 6.66 12.50 -2.08
CA SER A 81 6.69 11.20 -2.79
C SER A 81 8.03 10.47 -2.70
N GLY A 82 9.11 11.15 -2.27
CA GLY A 82 10.46 10.57 -2.27
C GLY A 82 10.95 10.08 -3.64
N GLY A 83 10.41 10.64 -4.73
CA GLY A 83 10.71 10.18 -6.09
C GLY A 83 9.84 9.03 -6.60
N HIS A 84 9.04 8.38 -5.74
CA HIS A 84 8.17 7.26 -6.10
C HIS A 84 7.07 7.70 -7.08
N ASN A 85 7.08 7.18 -8.31
CA ASN A 85 6.18 7.61 -9.38
C ASN A 85 4.70 7.34 -9.07
N GLY A 86 4.37 6.24 -8.41
CA GLY A 86 3.00 5.96 -7.98
C GLY A 86 2.50 7.00 -6.98
N LEU A 87 3.32 7.37 -5.99
CA LEU A 87 2.94 8.42 -5.03
C LEU A 87 2.81 9.79 -5.71
N LYS A 88 3.66 10.13 -6.68
CA LYS A 88 3.50 11.37 -7.47
C LYS A 88 2.15 11.39 -8.18
N SER A 89 1.77 10.27 -8.81
CA SER A 89 0.49 10.13 -9.49
C SER A 89 -0.69 10.28 -8.52
N ILE A 90 -0.63 9.64 -7.35
CA ILE A 90 -1.67 9.75 -6.33
C ILE A 90 -1.75 11.17 -5.78
N ASP A 91 -0.60 11.77 -5.41
CA ASP A 91 -0.51 13.12 -4.85
C ASP A 91 -1.11 14.18 -5.80
N SER A 92 -0.94 14.01 -7.13
CA SER A 92 -1.51 14.92 -8.13
C SER A 92 -3.04 14.84 -8.23
N MET A 93 -3.63 13.70 -7.89
CA MET A 93 -5.07 13.45 -8.04
C MET A 93 -5.87 13.72 -6.77
N ILE A 94 -5.34 13.36 -5.61
CA ILE A 94 -6.07 13.42 -4.33
C ILE A 94 -5.37 14.24 -3.25
N GLY A 95 -4.25 14.89 -3.57
CA GLY A 95 -3.42 15.59 -2.59
C GLY A 95 -2.57 14.61 -1.78
N LYS A 96 -1.92 15.13 -0.72
CA LYS A 96 -0.93 14.38 0.07
C LYS A 96 -1.46 13.88 1.41
N ASP A 97 -2.67 14.26 1.81
CA ASP A 97 -3.21 14.07 3.16
C ASP A 97 -3.85 12.69 3.37
N TYR A 98 -3.04 11.65 3.19
CA TYR A 98 -3.41 10.26 3.43
C TYR A 98 -2.27 9.53 4.17
N PHE A 99 -2.58 8.37 4.75
CA PHE A 99 -1.57 7.53 5.40
C PHE A 99 -0.80 6.69 4.40
N ARG A 100 0.49 6.53 4.64
CA ARG A 100 1.41 5.71 3.86
C ARG A 100 1.97 4.60 4.73
N ILE A 101 1.78 3.35 4.31
CA ILE A 101 2.45 2.18 4.88
C ILE A 101 3.65 1.90 3.97
N ARG A 102 4.83 2.27 4.45
CA ARG A 102 6.09 2.21 3.73
C ARG A 102 6.77 0.88 3.99
N ILE A 103 7.02 0.08 2.97
CA ILE A 103 7.71 -1.22 3.06
C ILE A 103 9.10 -1.07 2.45
N GLY A 104 10.13 -1.28 3.26
CA GLY A 104 11.52 -1.17 2.81
C GLY A 104 11.90 -2.24 1.79
N ILE A 105 12.62 -1.80 0.76
CA ILE A 105 13.15 -2.67 -0.30
C ILE A 105 14.67 -2.50 -0.50
N ASN A 106 15.34 -1.81 0.41
CA ASN A 106 16.74 -1.36 0.30
C ASN A 106 16.98 -0.35 -0.84
N HIS A 107 18.03 0.46 -0.68
CA HIS A 107 18.54 1.33 -1.73
C HIS A 107 19.67 0.63 -2.50
N PRO A 108 19.72 0.72 -3.84
CA PRO A 108 20.74 0.04 -4.65
C PRO A 108 22.16 0.64 -4.56
N GLY A 109 22.33 1.68 -3.74
CA GLY A 109 23.62 2.34 -3.53
C GLY A 109 23.84 3.57 -4.41
N SER A 110 23.35 3.60 -5.62
CA SER A 110 23.46 4.77 -6.52
C SER A 110 22.14 5.10 -7.20
N LYS A 111 22.00 6.37 -7.60
CA LYS A 111 20.77 6.88 -8.24
C LYS A 111 20.52 6.26 -9.62
N GLU A 112 21.56 5.94 -10.35
CA GLU A 112 21.50 5.34 -11.69
C GLU A 112 20.91 3.93 -11.64
N LEU A 113 21.09 3.22 -10.52
CA LEU A 113 20.57 1.87 -10.33
C LEU A 113 19.12 1.80 -9.82
N VAL A 114 18.55 2.94 -9.38
CA VAL A 114 17.21 2.96 -8.79
C VAL A 114 16.15 2.39 -9.73
N ASN A 115 16.10 2.84 -10.98
CA ASN A 115 15.09 2.35 -11.93
C ASN A 115 15.21 0.84 -12.16
N LYS A 116 16.43 0.32 -12.30
CA LYS A 116 16.67 -1.10 -12.46
C LYS A 116 16.25 -1.88 -11.21
N HIS A 117 16.53 -1.34 -10.01
CA HIS A 117 16.21 -1.98 -8.75
C HIS A 117 14.69 -2.11 -8.55
N VAL A 118 13.93 -1.01 -8.70
CA VAL A 118 12.48 -1.01 -8.48
C VAL A 118 11.69 -1.80 -9.54
N LEU A 119 12.26 -2.02 -10.73
CA LEU A 119 11.65 -2.81 -11.80
C LEU A 119 12.14 -4.27 -11.84
N SER A 120 13.11 -4.62 -11.00
CA SER A 120 13.63 -5.99 -10.95
C SER A 120 12.77 -6.89 -10.06
N ASN A 121 12.85 -8.20 -10.31
CA ASN A 121 12.27 -9.18 -9.41
C ASN A 121 13.09 -9.29 -8.11
N PHE A 122 12.42 -9.53 -7.00
CA PHE A 122 13.08 -9.88 -5.74
C PHE A 122 13.87 -11.19 -5.89
N LYS A 123 15.03 -11.25 -5.27
CA LYS A 123 15.74 -12.51 -5.08
C LYS A 123 14.92 -13.45 -4.20
N LYS A 124 15.14 -14.76 -4.30
CA LYS A 124 14.35 -15.77 -3.57
C LYS A 124 14.23 -15.45 -2.07
N GLN A 125 15.35 -15.10 -1.43
CA GLN A 125 15.37 -14.77 0.00
C GLN A 125 14.63 -13.46 0.31
N GLU A 126 14.76 -12.45 -0.53
CA GLU A 126 14.06 -11.17 -0.39
C GLU A 126 12.54 -11.36 -0.52
N LEU A 127 12.13 -12.20 -1.48
CA LEU A 127 10.72 -12.51 -1.69
C LEU A 127 10.08 -13.19 -0.48
N ILE A 128 10.81 -14.06 0.22
CA ILE A 128 10.34 -14.68 1.47
C ILE A 128 10.06 -13.58 2.50
N THR A 129 11.03 -12.68 2.73
CA THR A 129 10.87 -11.57 3.68
C THR A 129 9.69 -10.66 3.31
N VAL A 130 9.55 -10.31 2.03
CA VAL A 130 8.45 -9.45 1.56
C VAL A 130 7.11 -10.13 1.75
N ASN A 131 6.99 -11.43 1.45
CA ASN A 131 5.76 -12.18 1.64
C ASN A 131 5.35 -12.26 3.11
N GLU A 132 6.29 -12.54 4.02
CA GLU A 132 6.03 -12.53 5.47
C GLU A 132 5.52 -11.18 5.95
N ILE A 133 6.13 -10.08 5.50
CA ILE A 133 5.68 -8.72 5.85
C ILE A 133 4.28 -8.44 5.30
N CYS A 134 4.01 -8.81 4.05
CA CYS A 134 2.68 -8.66 3.46
C CYS A 134 1.62 -9.45 4.21
N GLU A 135 1.94 -10.66 4.66
CA GLU A 135 1.05 -11.47 5.48
C GLU A 135 0.78 -10.82 6.84
N ARG A 136 1.83 -10.36 7.54
CA ARG A 136 1.68 -9.65 8.83
C ARG A 136 0.86 -8.38 8.68
N ILE A 137 1.08 -7.58 7.63
CA ILE A 137 0.28 -6.40 7.34
C ILE A 137 -1.18 -6.80 7.14
N SER A 138 -1.46 -7.80 6.30
CA SER A 138 -2.82 -8.21 5.97
C SER A 138 -3.59 -8.73 7.19
N THR A 139 -2.93 -9.51 8.04
CA THR A 139 -3.52 -10.09 9.25
C THR A 139 -3.86 -9.01 10.29
N ASN A 140 -3.10 -7.90 10.32
CA ASN A 140 -3.25 -6.86 11.33
C ASN A 140 -3.94 -5.59 10.84
N LEU A 141 -4.43 -5.53 9.60
CA LEU A 141 -5.10 -4.33 9.02
C LEU A 141 -6.24 -3.80 9.90
N SER A 142 -6.95 -4.67 10.61
CA SER A 142 -8.03 -4.28 11.51
C SER A 142 -7.61 -3.30 12.61
N MET A 143 -6.34 -3.36 13.05
CA MET A 143 -5.82 -2.44 14.06
C MET A 143 -5.79 -1.00 13.56
N LEU A 144 -5.58 -0.77 12.25
CA LEU A 144 -5.62 0.57 11.65
C LEU A 144 -7.02 1.19 11.69
N MET A 145 -8.07 0.36 11.67
CA MET A 145 -9.46 0.84 11.81
C MET A 145 -9.75 1.41 13.19
N HIS A 146 -9.05 0.95 14.20
CA HIS A 146 -9.11 1.49 15.56
C HIS A 146 -8.12 2.63 15.78
N ARG A 147 -7.45 3.11 14.71
CA ARG A 147 -6.39 4.13 14.75
C ARG A 147 -5.20 3.77 15.64
N ASP A 148 -5.06 2.50 15.99
CA ASP A 148 -3.95 1.99 16.82
C ASP A 148 -2.74 1.62 15.96
N LYS A 149 -2.10 2.66 15.43
CA LYS A 149 -0.91 2.54 14.57
C LYS A 149 0.28 1.93 15.31
N SER A 150 0.41 2.23 16.60
CA SER A 150 1.52 1.71 17.42
C SER A 150 1.41 0.20 17.58
N LYS A 151 0.22 -0.30 17.91
CA LYS A 151 -0.03 -1.74 18.02
C LYS A 151 0.14 -2.46 16.69
N PHE A 152 -0.37 -1.86 15.60
CA PHE A 152 -0.16 -2.38 14.25
C PHE A 152 1.34 -2.52 13.93
N LEU A 153 2.13 -1.44 14.11
CA LEU A 153 3.57 -1.47 13.83
C LEU A 153 4.31 -2.49 14.70
N ASN A 154 3.95 -2.64 15.96
CA ASN A 154 4.56 -3.64 16.83
C ASN A 154 4.30 -5.07 16.34
N LYS A 155 3.09 -5.36 15.85
CA LYS A 155 2.74 -6.68 15.30
C LYS A 155 3.38 -6.96 13.94
N VAL A 156 3.57 -5.93 13.13
CA VAL A 156 4.17 -6.08 11.80
C VAL A 156 5.69 -6.19 11.85
N LYS A 157 6.34 -5.61 12.87
CA LYS A 157 7.81 -5.67 13.05
C LYS A 157 8.34 -6.97 13.66
N GLN A 158 7.49 -7.77 14.27
CA GLN A 158 7.84 -9.07 14.86
C GLN A 158 7.99 -10.15 13.79
#